data_950ab155a01975f7824f7dec468594c6
#
_entry.id   950ab155a01975f7824f7dec468594c6
#
_cell.length_a   1.000
_cell.length_b   1.000
_cell.length_c   1.000
_cell.angle_alpha   90.00
_cell.angle_beta   90.00
_cell.angle_gamma   90.00
#
_symmetry.space_group_name_H-M   'P 1'
#
loop_
_entity.id
_entity.type
_entity.pdbx_description
1 polymer ?
#
loop_
_entity_poly.entity_id
_entity_poly.type
_entity_poly.pdbx_seq_one_letter_code
_entity_poly.pdbx_strand_id
1 'polypeptide(L)' 'EVLELSKLISEQLEIDKQIYLVNFIQIIWWRKTTKIDLIKKLENLKLYLRKNINPRLAWEITLLKIAMKDI' A
#
# COMPACT_ATOMS: atom_id res chain seq x y z
N GLU A 1 -1.12 -11.99 -7.49
CA GLU A 1 -2.17 -12.15 -6.53
C GLU A 1 -2.15 -11.12 -5.43
N VAL A 2 -3.15 -10.28 -5.41
CA VAL A 2 -3.24 -9.21 -4.42
C VAL A 2 -3.35 -9.77 -3.00
N LEU A 3 -4.19 -10.79 -2.81
CA LEU A 3 -4.41 -11.34 -1.48
C LEU A 3 -3.17 -12.04 -0.93
N GLU A 4 -2.46 -12.77 -1.76
CA GLU A 4 -1.24 -13.43 -1.33
C GLU A 4 -0.14 -12.43 -1.04
N LEU A 5 -0.03 -11.40 -1.86
CA LEU A 5 0.96 -10.35 -1.65
C LEU A 5 0.69 -9.60 -0.34
N SER A 6 -0.58 -9.28 -0.08
CA SER A 6 -0.95 -8.61 1.16
C SER A 6 -0.60 -9.45 2.38
N LYS A 7 -0.85 -10.76 2.29
CA LYS A 7 -0.52 -11.67 3.36
C LYS A 7 0.99 -11.72 3.60
N LEU A 8 1.78 -11.84 2.53
CA LEU A 8 3.22 -11.88 2.64
C LEU A 8 3.77 -10.61 3.27
N ILE A 9 3.31 -9.47 2.81
CA ILE A 9 3.79 -8.19 3.34
C ILE A 9 3.47 -8.09 4.83
N SER A 10 2.24 -8.41 5.21
CA SER A 10 1.82 -8.23 6.60
C SER A 10 2.47 -9.23 7.54
N GLU A 11 2.83 -10.42 7.06
CA GLU A 11 3.43 -11.45 7.89
C GLU A 11 4.96 -11.37 7.93
N GLN A 12 5.58 -10.96 6.83
CA GLN A 12 7.03 -10.98 6.72
C GLN A 12 7.68 -9.67 7.14
N LEU A 13 6.96 -8.58 7.10
CA LEU A 13 7.52 -7.27 7.40
C LEU A 13 6.90 -6.68 8.66
N GLU A 14 7.74 -6.07 9.49
CA GLU A 14 7.25 -5.29 10.62
C GLU A 14 6.60 -4.00 10.10
N ILE A 15 5.78 -3.37 10.94
CA ILE A 15 5.03 -2.18 10.55
C ILE A 15 5.95 -1.09 10.02
N ASP A 16 7.08 -0.86 10.68
CA ASP A 16 8.04 0.16 10.22
C ASP A 16 8.48 -0.10 8.79
N LYS A 17 8.75 -1.37 8.48
CA LYS A 17 9.22 -1.74 7.16
C LYS A 17 8.11 -1.70 6.13
N GLN A 18 6.88 -1.96 6.55
CA GLN A 18 5.73 -1.81 5.66
C GLN A 18 5.55 -0.35 5.26
N ILE A 19 5.67 0.56 6.22
CA ILE A 19 5.56 2.00 5.93
C ILE A 19 6.68 2.44 5.00
N TYR A 20 7.87 1.92 5.23
CA TYR A 20 9.02 2.22 4.38
C TYR A 20 8.77 1.74 2.94
N LEU A 21 8.17 0.57 2.81
CA LEU A 21 7.82 0.04 1.49
C LEU A 21 6.81 0.93 0.78
N VAL A 22 5.81 1.42 1.50
CA VAL A 22 4.83 2.34 0.91
C VAL A 22 5.52 3.61 0.41
N ASN A 23 6.43 4.18 1.21
CA ASN A 23 7.17 5.36 0.78
C ASN A 23 7.96 5.09 -0.49
N PHE A 24 8.59 3.93 -0.58
CA PHE A 24 9.36 3.55 -1.75
C PHE A 24 8.47 3.47 -2.99
N ILE A 25 7.31 2.85 -2.85
CA ILE A 25 6.35 2.73 -3.94
C ILE A 25 5.86 4.11 -4.38
N GLN A 26 5.61 5.01 -3.42
CA GLN A 26 5.16 6.36 -3.74
C GLN A 26 6.21 7.11 -4.58
N ILE A 27 7.48 6.98 -4.23
CA ILE A 27 8.55 7.65 -4.96
C ILE A 27 8.63 7.13 -6.39
N ILE A 28 8.58 5.81 -6.56
CA ILE A 28 8.66 5.20 -7.88
C ILE A 28 7.48 5.63 -8.74
N TRP A 29 6.28 5.60 -8.18
CA TRP A 29 5.08 5.93 -8.94
C TRP A 29 4.99 7.40 -9.24
N TRP A 30 5.45 8.26 -8.36
CA TRP A 30 5.49 9.68 -8.63
C TRP A 30 6.34 9.99 -9.86
N ARG A 31 7.42 9.25 -10.04
CA ARG A 31 8.29 9.45 -11.21
C ARG A 31 7.67 8.93 -12.50
N LYS A 32 6.88 7.86 -12.41
CA LYS A 32 6.31 7.22 -13.59
C LYS A 32 4.96 7.79 -13.99
N THR A 33 4.16 8.19 -13.03
CA THR A 33 2.85 8.73 -13.26
C THR A 33 2.61 9.85 -12.27
N THR A 34 1.98 10.91 -12.68
CA THR A 34 1.67 12.01 -11.78
C THR A 34 0.22 11.90 -11.27
N LYS A 35 -0.30 10.68 -11.18
CA LYS A 35 -1.66 10.48 -10.72
C LYS A 35 -1.74 10.67 -9.21
N ILE A 36 -2.31 11.78 -8.81
CA ILE A 36 -2.45 12.15 -7.41
C ILE A 36 -3.31 11.15 -6.65
N ASP A 37 -4.32 10.57 -7.30
CA ASP A 37 -5.19 9.58 -6.64
C ASP A 37 -4.42 8.39 -6.08
N LEU A 38 -3.44 7.89 -6.81
CA LEU A 38 -2.65 6.76 -6.35
C LEU A 38 -1.82 7.16 -5.14
N ILE A 39 -1.24 8.35 -5.18
CA ILE A 39 -0.44 8.85 -4.06
C ILE A 39 -1.31 8.99 -2.81
N LYS A 40 -2.53 9.49 -2.96
CA LYS A 40 -3.45 9.63 -1.84
C LYS A 40 -3.84 8.29 -1.25
N LYS A 41 -4.06 7.28 -2.09
CA LYS A 41 -4.37 5.94 -1.59
C LYS A 41 -3.23 5.36 -0.77
N LEU A 42 -2.01 5.58 -1.21
CA LEU A 42 -0.84 5.12 -0.47
C LEU A 42 -0.65 5.90 0.83
N GLU A 43 -0.98 7.19 0.83
CA GLU A 43 -0.96 7.97 2.07
C GLU A 43 -1.95 7.44 3.08
N ASN A 44 -3.16 7.09 2.64
CA ASN A 44 -4.15 6.49 3.52
C ASN A 44 -3.67 5.15 4.06
N LEU A 45 -3.02 4.35 3.23
CA LEU A 45 -2.46 3.09 3.67
C LEU A 45 -1.44 3.31 4.79
N LYS A 46 -0.57 4.31 4.65
CA LYS A 46 0.40 4.62 5.69
C LYS A 46 -0.28 4.98 7.00
N LEU A 47 -1.38 5.74 6.94
CA LEU A 47 -2.12 6.11 8.15
C LEU A 47 -2.66 4.87 8.87
N TYR A 48 -3.23 3.94 8.12
CA TYR A 48 -3.74 2.70 8.72
C TYR A 48 -2.63 1.86 9.30
N LEU A 49 -1.49 1.79 8.63
CA LEU A 49 -0.35 1.04 9.14
C LEU A 49 0.19 1.64 10.42
N ARG A 50 0.25 2.97 10.50
CA ARG A 50 0.73 3.64 11.71
C ARG A 50 -0.18 3.38 12.91
N LYS A 51 -1.48 3.26 12.67
CA LYS A 51 -2.44 2.94 13.72
C LYS A 51 -2.44 1.46 14.05
N ASN A 52 -1.74 0.66 13.27
CA ASN A 52 -1.65 -0.77 13.47
C ASN A 52 -3.03 -1.44 13.50
N ILE A 53 -3.92 -0.99 12.62
CA ILE A 53 -5.27 -1.53 12.50
C ILE A 53 -5.26 -2.51 11.34
N ASN A 54 -5.24 -3.81 11.64
CA ASN A 54 -5.31 -4.88 10.66
C ASN A 54 -4.50 -4.59 9.39
N PRO A 55 -3.15 -4.67 9.47
CA PRO A 55 -2.30 -4.32 8.32
C PRO A 55 -2.60 -5.13 7.06
N ARG A 56 -2.91 -6.41 7.21
CA ARG A 56 -3.21 -7.25 6.07
C ARG A 56 -4.42 -6.72 5.30
N LEU A 57 -5.48 -6.38 6.01
CA LEU A 57 -6.68 -5.85 5.37
C LEU A 57 -6.41 -4.50 4.72
N ALA A 58 -5.61 -3.65 5.37
CA ALA A 58 -5.24 -2.36 4.79
C ALA A 58 -4.54 -2.52 3.45
N TRP A 59 -3.59 -3.45 3.38
CA TRP A 59 -2.91 -3.75 2.12
C TRP A 59 -3.85 -4.32 1.08
N GLU A 60 -4.73 -5.25 1.49
CA GLU A 60 -5.68 -5.85 0.56
C GLU A 60 -6.57 -4.80 -0.09
N ILE A 61 -7.15 -3.93 0.74
CA ILE A 61 -8.05 -2.90 0.24
C ILE A 61 -7.32 -1.95 -0.71
N THR A 62 -6.13 -1.50 -0.31
CA THR A 62 -5.38 -0.54 -1.11
C THR A 62 -4.96 -1.13 -2.44
N LEU A 63 -4.40 -2.34 -2.43
CA LEU A 63 -3.94 -2.98 -3.66
C LEU A 63 -5.10 -3.32 -4.58
N LEU A 64 -6.24 -3.74 -4.03
CA LEU A 64 -7.41 -4.00 -4.85
C LEU A 64 -7.94 -2.74 -5.52
N LYS A 65 -7.98 -1.63 -4.78
CA LYS A 65 -8.42 -0.36 -5.36
C LYS A 65 -7.51 0.08 -6.49
N ILE A 66 -6.21 -0.10 -6.31
CA ILE A 66 -5.25 0.25 -7.35
C ILE A 66 -5.42 -0.63 -8.58
N ALA A 67 -5.56 -1.93 -8.36
CA ALA A 67 -5.72 -2.87 -9.46
C ALA A 67 -7.01 -2.63 -10.24
N MET A 68 -8.10 -2.34 -9.53
CA MET A 68 -9.39 -2.11 -10.17
C MET A 68 -9.43 -0.82 -10.97
N LYS A 69 -8.62 0.15 -10.60
CA LYS A 69 -8.63 1.43 -11.28
C LYS A 69 -7.97 1.36 -12.67
N ASP A 70 -7.16 0.36 -12.90
CA ASP A 70 -6.50 0.17 -14.19
C ASP A 70 -7.40 -0.52 -15.22
N ILE A 71 -8.59 -0.86 -14.83
CA ILE A 71 -9.59 -1.46 -15.71
C ILE A 71 -10.54 -0.35 -16.19
#